data_6e1eab3b30e5fc05e2412d628720d35c
#
_entry.id   6e1eab3b30e5fc05e2412d628720d35c
#
_cell.length_a   1.000
_cell.length_b   1.000
_cell.length_c   1.000
_cell.angle_alpha   90.00
_cell.angle_beta   90.00
_cell.angle_gamma   90.00
#
_symmetry.space_group_name_H-M   'P 1'
#
loop_
_entity.id
_entity.type
_entity.pdbx_description
1 polymer ?
#
loop_
_entity_poly.entity_id
_entity_poly.type
_entity_poly.pdbx_seq_one_letter_code
_entity_poly.pdbx_strand_id
1 'polypeptide(L)'
;MDRVTKAVIMARGLGTRMRKPDESAVLSRDQIEIAGAGVKAMIPIGRPFLDYVLSGLADAGYSDVCLVIGPEHQSMRDYYEMQSPPKRVRIHFAIQERPLGTADAVLAAREFAGREHFLAINSDNYYPSAALAALRELGQAGVALFDRDRLVSESNIPEDRVLKFAVAKADDEGCLKRIYEKPDEGTIRELGFPILVSMNCWLFSPAIFQACLSIRPSVRGELELTDAIQYSMDALGERYRVLTFHSAVLDLSSRSDIAVVAEKLRSVNPNP
;
A
#
# COMPACT_ATOMS: atom_id res chain seq x y z
N MET A 1 18.50 15.60 -9.57
CA MET A 1 17.08 15.60 -9.17
C MET A 1 17.01 15.45 -7.67
N ASP A 2 16.14 16.21 -7.01
CA ASP A 2 15.98 16.07 -5.57
C ASP A 2 15.33 14.72 -5.26
N ARG A 3 15.84 14.08 -4.20
CA ARG A 3 15.31 12.79 -3.74
C ARG A 3 13.89 12.94 -3.25
N VAL A 4 13.02 11.99 -3.54
CA VAL A 4 11.64 12.01 -3.10
C VAL A 4 11.58 11.87 -1.57
N THR A 5 10.90 12.78 -0.89
CA THR A 5 10.76 12.78 0.57
C THR A 5 9.33 12.53 1.05
N LYS A 6 8.35 12.60 0.14
CA LYS A 6 6.93 12.47 0.44
C LYS A 6 6.43 11.05 0.24
N ALA A 7 5.65 10.56 1.21
CA ALA A 7 4.93 9.30 1.10
C ALA A 7 3.45 9.48 1.47
N VAL A 8 2.58 8.78 0.78
CA VAL A 8 1.14 8.71 1.03
C VAL A 8 0.79 7.29 1.44
N ILE A 9 0.13 7.14 2.57
CA ILE A 9 -0.36 5.85 3.07
C ILE A 9 -1.87 5.83 2.99
N MET A 10 -2.42 4.92 2.19
CA MET A 10 -3.87 4.72 2.08
C MET A 10 -4.38 3.94 3.29
N ALA A 11 -4.95 4.63 4.28
CA ALA A 11 -5.32 4.08 5.58
C ALA A 11 -6.84 4.09 5.87
N ARG A 12 -7.68 4.34 4.86
CA ARG A 12 -9.15 4.31 4.99
C ARG A 12 -9.80 3.00 4.55
N GLY A 13 -9.07 1.90 4.43
CA GLY A 13 -9.68 0.63 4.08
C GLY A 13 -10.76 0.22 5.08
N LEU A 14 -11.92 -0.28 4.58
CA LEU A 14 -13.07 -0.67 5.44
C LEU A 14 -12.78 -1.85 6.37
N GLY A 15 -11.69 -2.58 6.16
CA GLY A 15 -11.30 -3.71 6.99
C GLY A 15 -12.33 -4.86 7.02
N THR A 16 -13.11 -5.04 5.97
CA THR A 16 -14.24 -6.00 5.94
C THR A 16 -13.85 -7.43 6.29
N ARG A 17 -12.66 -7.88 5.87
CA ARG A 17 -12.11 -9.20 6.25
C ARG A 17 -11.67 -9.22 7.71
N MET A 18 -11.02 -8.18 8.19
CA MET A 18 -10.55 -8.04 9.56
C MET A 18 -11.71 -7.99 10.59
N ARG A 19 -12.83 -7.38 10.21
CA ARG A 19 -14.04 -7.29 11.04
C ARG A 19 -14.71 -8.64 11.26
N LYS A 20 -14.56 -9.58 10.31
CA LYS A 20 -15.19 -10.92 10.43
C LYS A 20 -14.56 -11.66 11.62
N PRO A 21 -15.39 -12.24 12.51
CA PRO A 21 -14.90 -13.14 13.55
C PRO A 21 -14.10 -14.29 12.93
N ASP A 22 -13.04 -14.70 13.64
CA ASP A 22 -12.24 -15.86 13.29
C ASP A 22 -11.91 -16.58 14.60
N GLU A 23 -12.58 -17.70 14.85
CA GLU A 23 -12.43 -18.46 16.07
C GLU A 23 -11.07 -19.18 16.17
N SER A 24 -10.37 -19.32 15.05
CA SER A 24 -9.02 -19.90 15.02
C SER A 24 -7.93 -18.90 15.44
N ALA A 25 -8.22 -17.59 15.41
CA ALA A 25 -7.28 -16.55 15.74
C ALA A 25 -7.26 -16.27 17.25
N VAL A 26 -6.12 -16.55 17.90
CA VAL A 26 -5.91 -16.20 19.32
C VAL A 26 -5.48 -14.74 19.40
N LEU A 27 -6.39 -13.88 19.83
CA LEU A 27 -6.20 -12.43 19.87
C LEU A 27 -6.35 -11.87 21.29
N SER A 28 -5.58 -10.82 21.61
CA SER A 28 -5.80 -10.04 22.81
C SER A 28 -7.09 -9.23 22.75
N ARG A 29 -7.57 -8.72 23.89
CA ARG A 29 -8.76 -7.87 23.97
C ARG A 29 -8.64 -6.64 23.05
N ASP A 30 -7.51 -5.95 23.08
CA ASP A 30 -7.26 -4.75 22.27
C ASP A 30 -7.25 -5.08 20.77
N GLN A 31 -6.64 -6.22 20.40
CA GLN A 31 -6.65 -6.70 19.01
C GLN A 31 -8.08 -7.00 18.51
N ILE A 32 -8.92 -7.62 19.35
CA ILE A 32 -10.32 -7.91 19.02
C ILE A 32 -11.10 -6.62 18.80
N GLU A 33 -10.95 -5.62 19.67
CA GLU A 33 -11.63 -4.33 19.58
C GLU A 33 -11.25 -3.57 18.31
N ILE A 34 -9.95 -3.40 18.06
CA ILE A 34 -9.44 -2.67 16.88
C ILE A 34 -9.77 -3.42 15.59
N ALA A 35 -9.67 -4.77 15.58
CA ALA A 35 -10.08 -5.58 14.45
C ALA A 35 -11.58 -5.45 14.16
N GLY A 36 -12.41 -5.39 15.21
CA GLY A 36 -13.85 -5.14 15.11
C GLY A 36 -14.19 -3.76 14.51
N ALA A 37 -13.38 -2.75 14.82
CA ALA A 37 -13.47 -1.44 14.20
C ALA A 37 -12.96 -1.41 12.76
N GLY A 38 -12.18 -2.41 12.32
CA GLY A 38 -11.64 -2.52 10.97
C GLY A 38 -10.42 -1.64 10.69
N VAL A 39 -9.85 -0.99 11.72
CA VAL A 39 -8.71 -0.07 11.60
C VAL A 39 -7.40 -0.88 11.61
N LYS A 40 -7.15 -1.63 10.54
CA LYS A 40 -6.04 -2.59 10.43
C LYS A 40 -4.67 -2.00 10.78
N ALA A 41 -4.41 -0.79 10.34
CA ALA A 41 -3.16 -0.08 10.59
C ALA A 41 -2.85 0.12 12.09
N MET A 42 -3.88 0.16 12.94
CA MET A 42 -3.73 0.37 14.38
C MET A 42 -3.71 -0.93 15.20
N ILE A 43 -3.80 -2.10 14.57
CA ILE A 43 -3.73 -3.38 15.30
C ILE A 43 -2.37 -3.51 15.99
N PRO A 44 -2.36 -3.73 17.33
CA PRO A 44 -1.11 -3.85 18.06
C PRO A 44 -0.47 -5.22 17.84
N ILE A 45 0.78 -5.21 17.40
CA ILE A 45 1.68 -6.38 17.27
C ILE A 45 2.95 -6.17 18.11
N GLY A 46 2.79 -5.60 19.29
CA GLY A 46 3.78 -4.97 20.16
C GLY A 46 3.55 -3.47 20.20
N ARG A 47 3.59 -2.80 19.05
CA ARG A 47 3.11 -1.44 18.80
C ARG A 47 2.06 -1.48 17.67
N PRO A 48 1.32 -0.40 17.38
CA PRO A 48 0.47 -0.35 16.19
C PRO A 48 1.23 -0.76 14.92
N PHE A 49 0.62 -1.56 14.07
CA PHE A 49 1.26 -2.04 12.84
C PHE A 49 1.79 -0.87 11.98
N LEU A 50 1.09 0.24 11.96
CA LEU A 50 1.49 1.43 11.20
C LEU A 50 2.82 2.03 11.69
N ASP A 51 3.20 1.86 12.98
CA ASP A 51 4.51 2.29 13.48
C ASP A 51 5.66 1.56 12.76
N TYR A 52 5.50 0.29 12.45
CA TYR A 52 6.47 -0.49 11.68
C TYR A 52 6.57 0.01 10.23
N VAL A 53 5.43 0.32 9.61
CA VAL A 53 5.40 0.87 8.25
C VAL A 53 6.07 2.25 8.21
N LEU A 54 5.75 3.13 9.16
CA LEU A 54 6.36 4.46 9.28
C LEU A 54 7.86 4.39 9.55
N SER A 55 8.29 3.45 10.39
CA SER A 55 9.73 3.20 10.64
C SER A 55 10.45 2.77 9.36
N GLY A 56 9.86 1.85 8.59
CA GLY A 56 10.40 1.43 7.29
C GLY A 56 10.53 2.58 6.29
N LEU A 57 9.56 3.50 6.26
CA LEU A 57 9.64 4.72 5.45
C LEU A 57 10.76 5.64 5.90
N ALA A 58 10.89 5.86 7.22
CA ALA A 58 11.98 6.67 7.79
C ALA A 58 13.36 6.07 7.46
N ASP A 59 13.50 4.75 7.56
CA ASP A 59 14.74 4.03 7.22
C ASP A 59 15.08 4.15 5.72
N ALA A 60 14.06 4.19 4.85
CA ALA A 60 14.23 4.44 3.42
C ALA A 60 14.46 5.92 3.09
N GLY A 61 14.35 6.84 4.07
CA GLY A 61 14.65 8.27 3.92
C GLY A 61 13.46 9.14 3.52
N TYR A 62 12.23 8.67 3.65
CA TYR A 62 11.03 9.51 3.56
C TYR A 62 10.85 10.29 4.87
N SER A 63 10.55 11.59 4.77
CA SER A 63 10.43 12.49 5.93
C SER A 63 9.05 13.07 6.14
N ASP A 64 8.23 13.11 5.10
CA ASP A 64 6.89 13.67 5.12
C ASP A 64 5.88 12.59 4.71
N VAL A 65 5.00 12.21 5.62
CA VAL A 65 4.07 11.09 5.41
C VAL A 65 2.64 11.57 5.59
N CYS A 66 1.82 11.44 4.55
CA CYS A 66 0.40 11.74 4.60
C CYS A 66 -0.40 10.45 4.83
N LEU A 67 -1.13 10.38 5.93
CA LEU A 67 -2.10 9.33 6.20
C LEU A 67 -3.44 9.74 5.60
N VAL A 68 -3.90 9.00 4.59
CA VAL A 68 -5.24 9.18 4.03
C VAL A 68 -6.21 8.36 4.86
N ILE A 69 -7.04 9.04 5.63
CA ILE A 69 -7.97 8.46 6.61
C ILE A 69 -9.41 8.88 6.33
N GLY A 70 -10.37 8.21 6.95
CA GLY A 70 -11.76 8.66 6.98
C GLY A 70 -12.03 9.62 8.15
N PRO A 71 -13.15 10.38 8.09
CA PRO A 71 -13.57 11.22 9.21
C PRO A 71 -13.80 10.43 10.51
N GLU A 72 -14.09 9.13 10.39
CA GLU A 72 -14.28 8.21 11.50
C GLU A 72 -13.00 7.79 12.23
N HIS A 73 -11.81 8.07 11.68
CA HIS A 73 -10.52 7.61 12.22
C HIS A 73 -9.85 8.63 13.16
N GLN A 74 -10.64 9.31 14.00
CA GLN A 74 -10.12 10.29 14.96
C GLN A 74 -9.07 9.68 15.92
N SER A 75 -9.28 8.44 16.35
CA SER A 75 -8.34 7.74 17.26
C SER A 75 -6.94 7.57 16.66
N MET A 76 -6.83 7.37 15.34
CA MET A 76 -5.54 7.31 14.64
C MET A 76 -4.86 8.68 14.62
N ARG A 77 -5.64 9.74 14.41
CA ARG A 77 -5.14 11.12 14.46
C ARG A 77 -4.62 11.45 15.87
N ASP A 78 -5.44 11.20 16.90
CA ASP A 78 -5.08 11.44 18.30
C ASP A 78 -3.81 10.69 18.71
N TYR A 79 -3.63 9.46 18.21
CA TYR A 79 -2.45 8.67 18.49
C TYR A 79 -1.18 9.36 17.95
N TYR A 80 -1.16 9.74 16.68
CA TYR A 80 0.03 10.29 16.03
C TYR A 80 0.26 11.78 16.30
N GLU A 81 -0.77 12.54 16.66
CA GLU A 81 -0.61 13.96 17.01
C GLU A 81 -0.30 14.18 18.49
N MET A 82 -0.84 13.34 19.40
CA MET A 82 -0.79 13.61 20.84
C MET A 82 -0.16 12.51 21.67
N GLN A 83 -0.48 11.21 21.40
CA GLN A 83 -0.07 10.13 22.29
C GLN A 83 1.32 9.61 21.97
N SER A 84 1.66 9.44 20.70
CA SER A 84 2.94 8.90 20.25
C SER A 84 3.39 9.56 18.93
N PRO A 85 3.68 10.87 18.94
CA PRO A 85 4.15 11.56 17.74
C PRO A 85 5.46 10.95 17.23
N PRO A 86 5.56 10.62 15.93
CA PRO A 86 6.80 10.14 15.33
C PRO A 86 7.91 11.19 15.42
N LYS A 87 9.17 10.72 15.54
CA LYS A 87 10.33 11.61 15.66
C LYS A 87 11.13 11.75 14.35
N ARG A 88 11.00 10.77 13.46
CA ARG A 88 11.81 10.70 12.23
C ARG A 88 11.01 11.07 10.98
N VAL A 89 9.68 11.08 11.07
CA VAL A 89 8.79 11.50 9.99
C VAL A 89 7.79 12.53 10.51
N ARG A 90 7.38 13.44 9.65
CA ARG A 90 6.27 14.38 9.90
C ARG A 90 4.99 13.78 9.37
N ILE A 91 4.00 13.65 10.23
CA ILE A 91 2.68 13.13 9.84
C ILE A 91 1.79 14.29 9.38
N HIS A 92 1.16 14.07 8.25
CA HIS A 92 0.09 14.87 7.68
C HIS A 92 -1.16 14.00 7.54
N PHE A 93 -2.34 14.61 7.53
CA PHE A 93 -3.59 13.89 7.33
C PHE A 93 -4.35 14.45 6.14
N ALA A 94 -4.85 13.55 5.31
CA ALA A 94 -5.83 13.87 4.27
C ALA A 94 -7.10 13.06 4.52
N ILE A 95 -8.26 13.71 4.35
CA ILE A 95 -9.54 13.06 4.59
C ILE A 95 -10.12 12.57 3.26
N GLN A 96 -10.32 11.27 3.18
CA GLN A 96 -11.15 10.66 2.16
C GLN A 96 -12.58 10.62 2.70
N GLU A 97 -13.46 11.50 2.27
CA GLU A 97 -14.80 11.69 2.84
C GLU A 97 -15.70 10.43 2.70
N ARG A 98 -15.56 9.71 1.61
CA ARG A 98 -16.29 8.45 1.35
C ARG A 98 -15.31 7.40 0.83
N PRO A 99 -15.48 6.10 1.17
CA PRO A 99 -14.60 5.02 0.74
C PRO A 99 -14.89 4.63 -0.72
N LEU A 100 -14.60 5.52 -1.67
CA LEU A 100 -14.91 5.35 -3.10
C LEU A 100 -13.86 4.54 -3.86
N GLY A 101 -12.83 4.04 -3.20
CA GLY A 101 -11.79 3.23 -3.82
C GLY A 101 -10.38 3.81 -3.64
N THR A 102 -9.39 3.10 -4.17
CA THR A 102 -7.97 3.42 -3.97
C THR A 102 -7.50 4.63 -4.77
N ALA A 103 -8.08 4.89 -5.95
CA ALA A 103 -7.79 6.11 -6.71
C ALA A 103 -8.31 7.37 -6.01
N ASP A 104 -9.49 7.28 -5.38
CA ASP A 104 -10.04 8.38 -4.59
C ASP A 104 -9.20 8.64 -3.32
N ALA A 105 -8.65 7.59 -2.71
CA ALA A 105 -7.70 7.74 -1.60
C ALA A 105 -6.43 8.49 -2.04
N VAL A 106 -5.85 8.14 -3.19
CA VAL A 106 -4.70 8.86 -3.75
C VAL A 106 -5.07 10.32 -4.05
N LEU A 107 -6.25 10.56 -4.63
CA LEU A 107 -6.72 11.91 -4.94
C LEU A 107 -6.87 12.81 -3.71
N ALA A 108 -7.29 12.25 -2.57
CA ALA A 108 -7.40 12.98 -1.31
C ALA A 108 -6.06 13.57 -0.84
N ALA A 109 -4.93 12.97 -1.21
CA ALA A 109 -3.59 13.46 -0.86
C ALA A 109 -3.03 14.52 -1.82
N ARG A 110 -3.82 15.03 -2.78
CA ARG A 110 -3.36 15.96 -3.83
C ARG A 110 -2.72 17.22 -3.29
N GLU A 111 -3.29 17.84 -2.27
CA GLU A 111 -2.74 19.07 -1.66
C GLU A 111 -1.39 18.80 -1.00
N PHE A 112 -1.27 17.70 -0.26
CA PHE A 112 -0.02 17.27 0.36
C PHE A 112 1.09 17.02 -0.67
N ALA A 113 0.79 16.27 -1.72
CA ALA A 113 1.76 15.94 -2.76
C ALA A 113 2.21 17.20 -3.55
N GLY A 114 1.27 18.09 -3.85
CA GLY A 114 1.55 19.30 -4.62
C GLY A 114 1.99 18.97 -6.05
N ARG A 115 3.19 19.42 -6.42
CA ARG A 115 3.82 19.20 -7.72
C ARG A 115 4.99 18.22 -7.69
N GLU A 116 5.19 17.54 -6.57
CA GLU A 116 6.32 16.64 -6.37
C GLU A 116 5.94 15.19 -6.64
N HIS A 117 6.93 14.37 -6.94
CA HIS A 117 6.76 12.92 -6.92
C HIS A 117 6.55 12.46 -5.47
N PHE A 118 5.76 11.43 -5.29
CA PHE A 118 5.47 10.87 -3.98
C PHE A 118 5.28 9.36 -4.05
N LEU A 119 5.71 8.68 -3.01
CA LEU A 119 5.41 7.27 -2.82
C LEU A 119 3.94 7.11 -2.40
N ALA A 120 3.23 6.11 -2.93
CA ALA A 120 1.92 5.70 -2.46
C ALA A 120 1.93 4.21 -2.10
N ILE A 121 1.50 3.89 -0.87
CA ILE A 121 1.47 2.53 -0.34
C ILE A 121 0.18 2.26 0.46
N ASN A 122 -0.10 0.98 0.69
CA ASN A 122 -1.16 0.55 1.60
C ASN A 122 -0.71 0.63 3.07
N SER A 123 -1.64 0.85 3.97
CA SER A 123 -1.40 0.90 5.42
C SER A 123 -1.33 -0.48 6.08
N ASP A 124 -1.75 -1.53 5.40
CA ASP A 124 -1.81 -2.91 5.88
C ASP A 124 -0.73 -3.82 5.27
N ASN A 125 0.23 -3.23 4.56
CA ASN A 125 1.39 -3.94 4.03
C ASN A 125 2.70 -3.43 4.67
N TYR A 126 3.59 -4.36 5.02
CA TYR A 126 4.96 -4.04 5.43
C TYR A 126 5.91 -4.41 4.31
N TYR A 127 6.54 -3.40 3.72
CA TYR A 127 7.38 -3.53 2.55
C TYR A 127 8.86 -3.65 2.92
N PRO A 128 9.67 -4.38 2.11
CA PRO A 128 11.11 -4.37 2.25
C PRO A 128 11.67 -2.94 2.11
N SER A 129 12.53 -2.52 3.02
CA SER A 129 13.15 -1.19 2.97
C SER A 129 13.92 -0.94 1.68
N ALA A 130 14.51 -1.99 1.09
CA ALA A 130 15.18 -1.91 -0.21
C ALA A 130 14.22 -1.48 -1.35
N ALA A 131 12.96 -1.92 -1.33
CA ALA A 131 11.98 -1.53 -2.34
C ALA A 131 11.59 -0.05 -2.19
N LEU A 132 11.36 0.39 -0.95
CA LEU A 132 11.04 1.79 -0.64
C LEU A 132 12.21 2.72 -1.01
N ALA A 133 13.43 2.36 -0.66
CA ALA A 133 14.64 3.13 -0.98
C ALA A 133 14.90 3.19 -2.49
N ALA A 134 14.73 2.08 -3.21
CA ALA A 134 14.95 2.05 -4.66
C ALA A 134 13.95 2.93 -5.41
N LEU A 135 12.66 2.95 -5.01
CA LEU A 135 11.67 3.86 -5.58
C LEU A 135 12.02 5.32 -5.28
N ARG A 136 12.51 5.63 -4.07
CA ARG A 136 12.92 6.98 -3.69
C ARG A 136 14.02 7.55 -4.59
N GLU A 137 14.96 6.71 -5.01
CA GLU A 137 16.11 7.11 -5.84
C GLU A 137 15.78 7.13 -7.35
N LEU A 138 14.58 6.69 -7.76
CA LEU A 138 14.26 6.46 -9.16
C LEU A 138 14.19 7.76 -9.99
N GLY A 139 13.77 8.88 -9.37
CA GLY A 139 13.70 10.18 -10.04
C GLY A 139 12.59 10.35 -11.08
N GLN A 140 11.78 9.31 -11.33
CA GLN A 140 10.65 9.30 -12.26
C GLN A 140 9.56 8.39 -11.72
N ALA A 141 8.37 8.40 -12.31
CA ALA A 141 7.29 7.49 -11.92
C ALA A 141 7.70 6.03 -12.05
N GLY A 142 7.30 5.19 -11.10
CA GLY A 142 7.67 3.78 -11.08
C GLY A 142 6.86 2.94 -10.11
N VAL A 143 7.12 1.63 -10.15
CA VAL A 143 6.43 0.65 -9.33
C VAL A 143 7.40 -0.43 -8.83
N ALA A 144 7.26 -0.81 -7.57
CA ALA A 144 7.84 -2.03 -7.05
C ALA A 144 6.88 -3.19 -7.29
N LEU A 145 7.32 -4.15 -8.08
CA LEU A 145 6.61 -5.41 -8.32
C LEU A 145 7.35 -6.55 -7.62
N PHE A 146 6.58 -7.49 -7.10
CA PHE A 146 7.10 -8.60 -6.32
C PHE A 146 6.88 -9.92 -7.05
N ASP A 147 7.90 -10.76 -7.03
CA ASP A 147 7.81 -12.12 -7.58
C ASP A 147 6.77 -12.93 -6.82
N ARG A 148 5.82 -13.54 -7.55
CA ARG A 148 4.72 -14.32 -6.97
C ARG A 148 5.21 -15.45 -6.09
N ASP A 149 6.20 -16.21 -6.56
CA ASP A 149 6.65 -17.42 -5.88
C ASP A 149 7.37 -17.07 -4.57
N ARG A 150 8.06 -15.91 -4.55
CA ARG A 150 8.64 -15.35 -3.33
C ARG A 150 7.61 -14.82 -2.37
N LEU A 151 6.55 -14.17 -2.87
CA LEU A 151 5.43 -13.77 -2.00
C LEU A 151 4.80 -14.99 -1.33
N VAL A 152 4.55 -16.08 -2.06
CA VAL A 152 3.97 -17.31 -1.51
C VAL A 152 4.91 -17.98 -0.50
N SER A 153 6.20 -18.08 -0.80
CA SER A 153 7.14 -18.84 0.03
C SER A 153 7.65 -18.10 1.27
N GLU A 154 7.73 -16.78 1.22
CA GLU A 154 8.43 -15.98 2.23
C GLU A 154 7.52 -15.04 3.03
N SER A 155 6.30 -14.69 2.51
CA SER A 155 5.35 -13.83 3.22
C SER A 155 4.40 -14.62 4.15
N ASN A 156 3.35 -13.95 4.58
CA ASN A 156 2.18 -14.59 5.24
C ASN A 156 0.98 -14.72 4.29
N ILE A 157 1.19 -14.51 2.98
CA ILE A 157 0.10 -14.48 2.00
C ILE A 157 -0.03 -15.86 1.35
N PRO A 158 -1.12 -16.60 1.57
CA PRO A 158 -1.31 -17.89 0.93
C PRO A 158 -1.52 -17.75 -0.58
N GLU A 159 -1.20 -18.80 -1.32
CA GLU A 159 -1.18 -18.80 -2.79
C GLU A 159 -2.50 -18.35 -3.42
N ASP A 160 -3.63 -18.82 -2.90
CA ASP A 160 -4.97 -18.45 -3.37
C ASP A 160 -5.28 -16.96 -3.17
N ARG A 161 -4.62 -16.30 -2.23
CA ARG A 161 -4.77 -14.87 -1.97
C ARG A 161 -3.82 -14.03 -2.84
N VAL A 162 -2.62 -14.51 -3.15
CA VAL A 162 -1.67 -13.78 -4.01
C VAL A 162 -2.28 -13.48 -5.38
N LEU A 163 -3.01 -14.43 -5.95
CA LEU A 163 -3.69 -14.27 -7.25
C LEU A 163 -4.89 -13.31 -7.22
N LYS A 164 -5.30 -12.82 -6.04
CA LYS A 164 -6.35 -11.80 -5.89
C LYS A 164 -5.81 -10.36 -5.90
N PHE A 165 -4.48 -10.20 -5.93
CA PHE A 165 -3.85 -8.91 -6.15
C PHE A 165 -3.73 -8.60 -7.65
N ALA A 166 -3.41 -7.35 -7.96
CA ALA A 166 -3.13 -6.98 -9.33
C ALA A 166 -1.81 -7.60 -9.80
N VAL A 167 -1.75 -8.03 -11.05
CA VAL A 167 -0.53 -8.47 -11.70
C VAL A 167 -0.14 -7.51 -12.82
N ALA A 168 1.14 -7.42 -13.12
CA ALA A 168 1.65 -6.46 -14.08
C ALA A 168 2.58 -7.13 -15.09
N LYS A 169 2.59 -6.58 -16.31
CA LYS A 169 3.51 -6.93 -17.37
C LYS A 169 4.42 -5.74 -17.67
N ALA A 170 5.73 -5.98 -17.67
CA ALA A 170 6.72 -5.02 -18.16
C ALA A 170 6.95 -5.18 -19.67
N ASP A 171 7.39 -4.10 -20.31
CA ASP A 171 7.93 -4.11 -21.67
C ASP A 171 9.42 -4.45 -21.68
N ASP A 172 10.01 -4.56 -22.88
CA ASP A 172 11.42 -4.88 -23.07
C ASP A 172 12.37 -3.76 -22.60
N GLU A 173 11.85 -2.56 -22.38
CA GLU A 173 12.59 -1.41 -21.84
C GLU A 173 12.53 -1.36 -20.31
N GLY A 174 11.81 -2.31 -19.67
CA GLY A 174 11.63 -2.39 -18.23
C GLY A 174 10.67 -1.34 -17.68
N CYS A 175 9.70 -0.89 -18.49
CA CYS A 175 8.58 -0.06 -18.05
C CYS A 175 7.30 -0.89 -17.99
N LEU A 176 6.35 -0.42 -17.18
CA LEU A 176 5.02 -1.02 -17.08
C LEU A 176 4.32 -0.95 -18.44
N LYS A 177 3.96 -2.10 -18.97
CA LYS A 177 3.18 -2.22 -20.20
C LYS A 177 1.69 -2.28 -19.92
N ARG A 178 1.32 -3.05 -18.90
CA ARG A 178 -0.08 -3.23 -18.49
C ARG A 178 -0.19 -3.73 -17.06
N ILE A 179 -1.29 -3.36 -16.40
CA ILE A 179 -1.68 -3.86 -15.09
C ILE A 179 -3.09 -4.47 -15.18
N TYR A 180 -3.30 -5.58 -14.49
CA TYR A 180 -4.55 -6.34 -14.48
C TYR A 180 -5.03 -6.49 -13.04
N GLU A 181 -6.14 -5.85 -12.71
CA GLU A 181 -6.79 -5.99 -11.40
C GLU A 181 -7.47 -7.35 -11.30
N LYS A 182 -7.11 -8.15 -10.28
CA LYS A 182 -7.69 -9.47 -10.02
C LYS A 182 -7.83 -10.31 -11.28
N PRO A 183 -6.71 -10.66 -11.95
CA PRO A 183 -6.72 -11.38 -13.20
C PRO A 183 -7.37 -12.76 -13.05
N ASP A 184 -8.02 -13.22 -14.09
CA ASP A 184 -8.48 -14.60 -14.18
C ASP A 184 -7.34 -15.56 -14.55
N GLU A 185 -7.59 -16.86 -14.48
CA GLU A 185 -6.59 -17.88 -14.82
C GLU A 185 -6.13 -17.82 -16.28
N GLY A 186 -6.98 -17.35 -17.20
CA GLY A 186 -6.63 -17.15 -18.61
C GLY A 186 -5.56 -16.08 -18.75
N THR A 187 -5.80 -14.93 -18.16
CA THR A 187 -4.87 -13.81 -18.12
C THR A 187 -3.52 -14.21 -17.49
N ILE A 188 -3.55 -14.97 -16.36
CA ILE A 188 -2.34 -15.45 -15.71
C ILE A 188 -1.51 -16.34 -16.66
N ARG A 189 -2.16 -17.26 -17.38
CA ARG A 189 -1.49 -18.14 -18.35
C ARG A 189 -0.86 -17.36 -19.52
N GLU A 190 -1.55 -16.34 -20.02
CA GLU A 190 -1.08 -15.50 -21.12
C GLU A 190 0.10 -14.60 -20.72
N LEU A 191 0.18 -14.20 -19.47
CA LEU A 191 1.30 -13.38 -18.97
C LEU A 191 2.62 -14.14 -18.98
N GLY A 192 2.59 -15.47 -18.77
CA GLY A 192 3.80 -16.30 -18.65
C GLY A 192 4.56 -16.04 -17.33
N PHE A 193 5.72 -16.67 -17.21
CA PHE A 193 6.58 -16.52 -16.02
C PHE A 193 7.74 -15.55 -16.28
N PRO A 194 8.25 -14.83 -15.23
CA PRO A 194 7.73 -14.75 -13.87
C PRO A 194 6.44 -13.91 -13.77
N ILE A 195 5.55 -14.27 -12.84
CA ILE A 195 4.37 -13.47 -12.53
C ILE A 195 4.76 -12.38 -11.53
N LEU A 196 4.60 -11.14 -11.94
CA LEU A 196 4.92 -9.97 -11.12
C LEU A 196 3.64 -9.39 -10.50
N VAL A 197 3.61 -9.34 -9.18
CA VAL A 197 2.46 -8.93 -8.37
C VAL A 197 2.64 -7.49 -7.89
N SER A 198 1.61 -6.68 -8.05
CA SER A 198 1.55 -5.35 -7.46
C SER A 198 0.96 -5.42 -6.06
N MET A 199 1.73 -4.97 -5.08
CA MET A 199 1.29 -4.80 -3.68
C MET A 199 0.99 -3.33 -3.36
N ASN A 200 0.62 -2.52 -4.39
CA ASN A 200 0.40 -1.08 -4.26
C ASN A 200 1.60 -0.32 -3.67
N CYS A 201 2.78 -0.51 -4.24
CA CYS A 201 3.99 0.23 -3.89
C CYS A 201 4.45 1.04 -5.11
N TRP A 202 3.98 2.28 -5.21
CA TRP A 202 4.07 3.13 -6.39
C TRP A 202 4.79 4.44 -6.10
N LEU A 203 5.66 4.86 -7.00
CA LEU A 203 6.15 6.24 -7.07
C LEU A 203 5.37 6.96 -8.18
N PHE A 204 4.55 7.92 -7.80
CA PHE A 204 3.74 8.68 -8.74
C PHE A 204 4.32 10.05 -9.03
N SER A 205 4.13 10.50 -10.27
CA SER A 205 4.16 11.91 -10.63
C SER A 205 2.79 12.56 -10.33
N PRO A 206 2.69 13.89 -10.29
CA PRO A 206 1.41 14.59 -10.13
C PRO A 206 0.36 14.29 -11.22
N ALA A 207 0.76 13.74 -12.36
CA ALA A 207 -0.17 13.36 -13.43
C ALA A 207 -1.19 12.31 -12.99
N ILE A 208 -0.88 11.52 -11.96
CA ILE A 208 -1.82 10.53 -11.40
C ILE A 208 -3.12 11.17 -10.91
N PHE A 209 -3.10 12.40 -10.41
CA PHE A 209 -4.31 13.07 -9.92
C PHE A 209 -5.30 13.38 -11.05
N GLN A 210 -4.79 13.77 -12.23
CA GLN A 210 -5.64 13.94 -13.41
C GLN A 210 -6.25 12.61 -13.84
N ALA A 211 -5.48 11.53 -13.82
CA ALA A 211 -5.96 10.19 -14.12
C ALA A 211 -7.07 9.75 -13.14
N CYS A 212 -6.86 9.93 -11.82
CA CYS A 212 -7.87 9.62 -10.80
C CYS A 212 -9.19 10.37 -11.01
N LEU A 213 -9.14 11.61 -11.51
CA LEU A 213 -10.34 12.41 -11.83
C LEU A 213 -11.03 11.97 -13.14
N SER A 214 -10.33 11.26 -14.02
CA SER A 214 -10.80 10.92 -15.36
C SER A 214 -11.40 9.53 -15.48
N ILE A 215 -11.15 8.65 -14.52
CA ILE A 215 -11.68 7.28 -14.52
C ILE A 215 -13.14 7.23 -14.04
N ARG A 216 -13.80 6.14 -14.37
CA ARG A 216 -15.16 5.83 -13.92
C ARG A 216 -15.12 4.71 -12.89
N PRO A 217 -16.12 4.62 -12.00
CA PRO A 217 -16.22 3.48 -11.08
C PRO A 217 -16.25 2.15 -11.85
N SER A 218 -15.53 1.17 -11.31
CA SER A 218 -15.53 -0.21 -11.78
C SER A 218 -16.90 -0.87 -11.58
N VAL A 219 -17.06 -2.10 -12.04
CA VAL A 219 -18.26 -2.92 -11.79
C VAL A 219 -18.55 -3.13 -10.29
N ARG A 220 -17.58 -2.88 -9.43
CA ARG A 220 -17.72 -2.90 -7.96
C ARG A 220 -18.18 -1.57 -7.37
N GLY A 221 -18.33 -0.54 -8.20
CA GLY A 221 -18.65 0.83 -7.77
C GLY A 221 -17.46 1.58 -7.17
N GLU A 222 -16.22 1.08 -7.33
CA GLU A 222 -15.00 1.66 -6.77
C GLU A 222 -14.16 2.33 -7.87
N LEU A 223 -13.51 3.44 -7.54
CA LEU A 223 -12.48 4.09 -8.36
C LEU A 223 -11.15 3.36 -8.12
N GLU A 224 -10.80 2.45 -9.03
CA GLU A 224 -9.63 1.60 -8.89
C GLU A 224 -8.34 2.36 -9.25
N LEU A 225 -7.32 2.22 -8.43
CA LEU A 225 -6.02 2.83 -8.74
C LEU A 225 -5.39 2.21 -9.98
N THR A 226 -5.61 0.93 -10.23
CA THR A 226 -5.15 0.24 -11.44
C THR A 226 -5.73 0.84 -12.72
N ASP A 227 -7.00 1.28 -12.70
CA ASP A 227 -7.63 1.96 -13.82
C ASP A 227 -7.03 3.36 -14.04
N ALA A 228 -6.75 4.09 -12.94
CA ALA A 228 -6.09 5.39 -13.02
C ALA A 228 -4.66 5.28 -13.56
N ILE A 229 -3.91 4.27 -13.14
CA ILE A 229 -2.57 3.99 -13.67
C ILE A 229 -2.64 3.68 -15.17
N GLN A 230 -3.54 2.81 -15.57
CA GLN A 230 -3.71 2.48 -16.99
C GLN A 230 -4.11 3.72 -17.81
N TYR A 231 -5.05 4.53 -17.31
CA TYR A 231 -5.44 5.80 -17.95
C TYR A 231 -4.25 6.77 -18.06
N SER A 232 -3.43 6.88 -17.02
CA SER A 232 -2.26 7.77 -17.03
C SER A 232 -1.24 7.36 -18.12
N MET A 233 -1.07 6.06 -18.35
CA MET A 233 -0.22 5.56 -19.43
C MET A 233 -0.84 5.81 -20.81
N ASP A 234 -2.10 5.43 -21.00
CA ASP A 234 -2.75 5.41 -22.32
C ASP A 234 -3.13 6.83 -22.81
N ALA A 235 -3.56 7.71 -21.90
CA ALA A 235 -4.09 9.03 -22.24
C ALA A 235 -3.16 10.20 -21.89
N LEU A 236 -2.30 10.06 -20.87
CA LEU A 236 -1.40 11.13 -20.43
C LEU A 236 0.07 10.88 -20.79
N GLY A 237 0.39 9.70 -21.34
CA GLY A 237 1.74 9.35 -21.76
C GLY A 237 2.70 9.06 -20.59
N GLU A 238 2.20 8.80 -19.38
CA GLU A 238 3.04 8.45 -18.23
C GLU A 238 3.73 7.11 -18.45
N ARG A 239 4.98 7.05 -18.02
CA ARG A 239 5.77 5.81 -18.05
C ARG A 239 6.21 5.46 -16.64
N TYR A 240 5.88 4.25 -16.21
CA TYR A 240 6.28 3.74 -14.89
C TYR A 240 7.46 2.78 -15.03
N ARG A 241 8.59 3.13 -14.45
CA ARG A 241 9.73 2.20 -14.35
C ARG A 241 9.37 1.03 -13.44
N VAL A 242 9.58 -0.18 -13.91
CA VAL A 242 9.37 -1.39 -13.10
C VAL A 242 10.65 -1.73 -12.36
N LEU A 243 10.53 -1.90 -11.05
CA LEU A 243 11.56 -2.46 -10.18
C LEU A 243 11.04 -3.79 -9.64
N THR A 244 11.72 -4.88 -9.97
CA THR A 244 11.33 -6.23 -9.54
C THR A 244 12.07 -6.64 -8.28
N PHE A 245 11.32 -7.14 -7.28
CA PHE A 245 11.86 -7.60 -6.01
C PHE A 245 11.54 -9.08 -5.77
N HIS A 246 12.57 -9.81 -5.35
CA HIS A 246 12.50 -11.22 -4.95
C HIS A 246 12.50 -11.31 -3.41
N SER A 247 11.55 -10.63 -2.78
CA SER A 247 11.45 -10.52 -1.33
C SER A 247 9.99 -10.46 -0.88
N ALA A 248 9.74 -10.81 0.38
CA ALA A 248 8.39 -10.81 0.95
C ALA A 248 7.86 -9.41 1.24
N VAL A 249 6.56 -9.25 1.03
CA VAL A 249 5.74 -8.19 1.64
C VAL A 249 4.83 -8.87 2.66
N LEU A 250 4.71 -8.34 3.88
CA LEU A 250 3.73 -8.86 4.83
C LEU A 250 2.41 -8.14 4.64
N ASP A 251 1.30 -8.88 4.78
CA ASP A 251 -0.05 -8.37 4.56
C ASP A 251 -0.94 -8.63 5.79
N LEU A 252 -1.45 -7.57 6.39
CA LEU A 252 -2.33 -7.62 7.57
C LEU A 252 -3.79 -7.46 7.15
N SER A 253 -4.35 -8.46 6.50
CA SER A 253 -5.69 -8.40 5.89
C SER A 253 -6.81 -9.00 6.74
N SER A 254 -6.51 -10.04 7.52
CA SER A 254 -7.47 -10.81 8.32
C SER A 254 -6.97 -11.04 9.73
N ARG A 255 -7.84 -11.52 10.63
CA ARG A 255 -7.47 -11.82 12.02
C ARG A 255 -6.39 -12.89 12.14
N SER A 256 -6.41 -13.90 11.29
CA SER A 256 -5.41 -14.95 11.24
C SER A 256 -4.02 -14.46 10.83
N ASP A 257 -3.91 -13.32 10.14
CA ASP A 257 -2.62 -12.73 9.79
C ASP A 257 -1.88 -12.12 10.99
N ILE A 258 -2.62 -11.71 12.05
CA ILE A 258 -2.06 -10.91 13.17
C ILE A 258 -0.90 -11.63 13.85
N ALA A 259 -1.10 -12.89 14.23
CA ALA A 259 -0.07 -13.67 14.94
C ALA A 259 1.16 -13.92 14.05
N VAL A 260 0.95 -14.24 12.78
CA VAL A 260 2.06 -14.52 11.86
C VAL A 260 2.88 -13.25 11.56
N VAL A 261 2.19 -12.13 11.34
CA VAL A 261 2.85 -10.83 11.12
C VAL A 261 3.59 -10.39 12.38
N ALA A 262 3.00 -10.54 13.56
CA ALA A 262 3.66 -10.23 14.84
C ALA A 262 4.94 -11.05 15.03
N GLU A 263 4.92 -12.34 14.72
CA GLU A 263 6.10 -13.20 14.83
C GLU A 263 7.19 -12.79 13.83
N LYS A 264 6.84 -12.52 12.58
CA LYS A 264 7.80 -12.08 11.55
C LYS A 264 8.43 -10.72 11.88
N LEU A 265 7.71 -9.84 12.58
CA LEU A 265 8.19 -8.51 12.97
C LEU A 265 8.74 -8.44 14.40
N ARG A 266 8.82 -9.57 15.12
CA ARG A 266 9.25 -9.62 16.54
C ARG A 266 10.64 -9.03 16.78
N SER A 267 11.56 -9.16 15.82
CA SER A 267 12.92 -8.61 15.91
C SER A 267 13.01 -7.16 15.44
N VAL A 268 11.97 -6.62 14.84
CA VAL A 268 11.93 -5.23 14.36
C VAL A 268 11.51 -4.33 15.51
N ASN A 269 12.36 -3.37 15.87
CA ASN A 269 12.03 -2.34 16.85
C ASN A 269 11.63 -1.06 16.12
N PRO A 270 10.32 -0.76 15.95
CA PRO A 270 9.89 0.40 15.18
C PRO A 270 10.22 1.70 15.90
N ASN A 271 10.79 2.63 15.15
CA ASN A 271 11.15 3.97 15.60
C ASN A 271 10.79 4.97 14.50
N PRO A 272 9.51 5.29 14.35
CA PRO A 272 9.03 6.20 13.32
C PRO A 272 9.40 7.67 13.55
#